data_6f02aef9793504e2d56092cc4fb1388a
#
_entry.id   6f02aef9793504e2d56092cc4fb1388a
#
_cell.length_a   1.000
_cell.length_b   1.000
_cell.length_c   1.000
_cell.angle_alpha   90.00
_cell.angle_beta   90.00
_cell.angle_gamma   90.00
#
_symmetry.space_group_name_H-M   'P 1'
#
loop_
_entity.id
_entity.type
_entity.pdbx_description
1 polymer ?
#
loop_
_entity_poly.entity_id
_entity_poly.type
_entity_poly.pdbx_seq_one_letter_code
_entity_poly.pdbx_strand_id
1 'polypeptide(L)'
;RGALPPVKHLLPTANFKGYVERKLFVHNLTHAATAYLGYRRGYTYISEAIRDAEVRKSVEGAGLESCRALVQKHGLDAESLESHRQDLIRRYHNRALADQVERVARDPRRKLGRDDRLIGAMLLCLDQGIVPDSIASVTAAALTYDNPVDPVALELQKYLRASGLDAVLKDICRIDPGCCKKKLHILS
;
A
#
# COMPACT_ATOMS: atom_id res chain seq x y z
N ARG A 1 -27.89 18.73 13.14
CA ARG A 1 -27.33 18.38 11.79
C ARG A 1 -28.15 19.19 10.78
N GLY A 2 -27.51 20.15 10.04
CA GLY A 2 -28.17 20.97 9.04
C GLY A 2 -28.50 20.21 7.75
N ALA A 3 -29.37 20.80 6.90
CA ALA A 3 -29.64 20.27 5.57
C ALA A 3 -28.37 20.29 4.71
N LEU A 4 -28.20 19.27 3.87
CA LEU A 4 -27.07 19.21 2.94
C LEU A 4 -27.21 20.33 1.91
N PRO A 5 -26.11 21.03 1.55
CA PRO A 5 -26.15 22.05 0.51
C PRO A 5 -26.53 21.39 -0.83
N PRO A 6 -27.28 22.09 -1.70
CA PRO A 6 -27.71 21.58 -3.00
C PRO A 6 -26.55 21.62 -4.02
N VAL A 7 -25.48 20.83 -3.76
CA VAL A 7 -24.31 20.73 -4.65
C VAL A 7 -24.52 19.55 -5.59
N LYS A 8 -24.46 19.81 -6.88
CA LYS A 8 -24.58 18.76 -7.92
C LYS A 8 -23.48 17.71 -7.73
N HIS A 9 -23.85 16.45 -7.79
CA HIS A 9 -22.96 15.28 -7.57
C HIS A 9 -22.42 15.10 -6.14
N LEU A 10 -22.92 15.83 -5.15
CA LEU A 10 -22.65 15.55 -3.75
C LEU A 10 -23.48 14.34 -3.31
N LEU A 11 -22.80 13.21 -3.07
CA LEU A 11 -23.43 12.00 -2.55
C LEU A 11 -23.09 11.86 -1.06
N PRO A 12 -24.03 12.08 -0.16
CA PRO A 12 -23.81 11.85 1.26
C PRO A 12 -23.61 10.36 1.53
N THR A 13 -22.65 10.02 2.35
CA THR A 13 -22.43 8.64 2.76
C THR A 13 -22.31 8.52 4.28
N ALA A 14 -22.97 7.54 4.86
CA ALA A 14 -22.78 7.16 6.25
C ALA A 14 -21.45 6.39 6.45
N ASN A 15 -20.92 5.78 5.38
CA ASN A 15 -19.71 4.97 5.41
C ASN A 15 -18.46 5.75 4.94
N PHE A 16 -18.30 6.98 5.42
CA PHE A 16 -17.16 7.84 5.03
C PHE A 16 -15.80 7.18 5.33
N LYS A 17 -15.70 6.49 6.47
CA LYS A 17 -14.48 5.78 6.86
C LYS A 17 -14.09 4.70 5.83
N GLY A 18 -15.04 3.93 5.32
CA GLY A 18 -14.80 2.94 4.28
C GLY A 18 -14.22 3.56 3.00
N TYR A 19 -14.68 4.74 2.60
CA TYR A 19 -14.15 5.45 1.43
C TYR A 19 -12.74 6.02 1.66
N VAL A 20 -12.45 6.50 2.87
CA VAL A 20 -11.09 6.94 3.24
C VAL A 20 -10.13 5.75 3.22
N GLU A 21 -10.50 4.63 3.84
CA GLU A 21 -9.68 3.42 3.86
C GLU A 21 -9.54 2.82 2.44
N ARG A 22 -10.57 2.87 1.60
CA ARG A 22 -10.47 2.49 0.17
C ARG A 22 -9.38 3.29 -0.55
N LYS A 23 -9.36 4.62 -0.37
CA LYS A 23 -8.29 5.45 -0.97
C LYS A 23 -6.92 5.05 -0.43
N LEU A 24 -6.80 4.85 0.88
CA LEU A 24 -5.51 4.58 1.51
C LEU A 24 -5.00 3.18 1.18
N PHE A 25 -5.86 2.16 1.30
CA PHE A 25 -5.48 0.76 1.25
C PHE A 25 -5.66 0.11 -0.14
N VAL A 26 -6.31 0.79 -1.10
CA VAL A 26 -6.33 0.33 -2.49
C VAL A 26 -5.49 1.26 -3.36
N HIS A 27 -5.88 2.53 -3.51
CA HIS A 27 -5.18 3.46 -4.41
C HIS A 27 -3.75 3.72 -3.95
N ASN A 28 -3.56 4.21 -2.71
CA ASN A 28 -2.23 4.59 -2.24
C ASN A 28 -1.32 3.36 -2.04
N LEU A 29 -1.89 2.21 -1.65
CA LEU A 29 -1.17 0.94 -1.56
C LEU A 29 -0.64 0.51 -2.93
N THR A 30 -1.52 0.35 -3.93
CA THR A 30 -1.12 -0.15 -5.25
C THR A 30 -0.17 0.79 -5.97
N HIS A 31 -0.32 2.11 -5.76
CA HIS A 31 0.62 3.10 -6.28
C HIS A 31 2.02 2.95 -5.64
N ALA A 32 2.10 2.84 -4.31
CA ALA A 32 3.35 2.61 -3.62
C ALA A 32 3.97 1.25 -3.97
N ALA A 33 3.14 0.20 -4.13
CA ALA A 33 3.56 -1.12 -4.57
C ALA A 33 4.26 -1.07 -5.93
N THR A 34 3.63 -0.38 -6.91
CA THR A 34 4.22 -0.19 -8.24
C THR A 34 5.57 0.53 -8.14
N ALA A 35 5.68 1.53 -7.26
CA ALA A 35 6.92 2.30 -7.10
C ALA A 35 8.03 1.48 -6.44
N TYR A 36 7.80 0.80 -5.32
CA TYR A 36 8.84 0.05 -4.64
C TYR A 36 9.32 -1.17 -5.43
N LEU A 37 8.39 -1.90 -6.06
CA LEU A 37 8.75 -3.02 -6.92
C LEU A 37 9.43 -2.53 -8.21
N GLY A 38 8.97 -1.42 -8.76
CA GLY A 38 9.58 -0.77 -9.93
C GLY A 38 10.99 -0.28 -9.65
N TYR A 39 11.23 0.32 -8.48
CA TYR A 39 12.55 0.74 -8.03
C TYR A 39 13.55 -0.43 -7.98
N ARG A 40 13.14 -1.55 -7.37
CA ARG A 40 13.98 -2.77 -7.30
C ARG A 40 14.37 -3.33 -8.67
N ARG A 41 13.61 -2.99 -9.71
CA ARG A 41 13.83 -3.40 -11.10
C ARG A 41 14.47 -2.31 -11.97
N GLY A 42 14.78 -1.14 -11.38
CA GLY A 42 15.46 -0.03 -12.07
C GLY A 42 14.57 0.78 -13.01
N TYR A 43 13.23 0.71 -12.85
CA TYR A 43 12.32 1.51 -13.66
C TYR A 43 12.29 2.97 -13.18
N THR A 44 12.22 3.90 -14.13
CA THR A 44 12.14 5.34 -13.84
C THR A 44 10.69 5.80 -13.65
N TYR A 45 9.76 5.26 -14.42
CA TYR A 45 8.36 5.67 -14.42
C TYR A 45 7.42 4.56 -13.96
N ILE A 46 6.35 4.96 -13.27
CA ILE A 46 5.26 4.06 -12.87
C ILE A 46 4.67 3.33 -14.08
N SER A 47 4.57 4.03 -15.23
CA SER A 47 4.04 3.47 -16.46
C SER A 47 4.94 2.42 -17.11
N GLU A 48 6.20 2.38 -16.77
CA GLU A 48 7.14 1.32 -17.17
C GLU A 48 7.03 0.14 -16.20
N ALA A 49 7.11 0.42 -14.90
CA ALA A 49 7.03 -0.59 -13.85
C ALA A 49 5.77 -1.45 -13.94
N ILE A 50 4.59 -0.85 -14.17
CA ILE A 50 3.32 -1.60 -14.24
C ILE A 50 3.19 -2.49 -15.49
N ARG A 51 4.04 -2.31 -16.51
CA ARG A 51 4.10 -3.19 -17.70
C ARG A 51 4.89 -4.46 -17.45
N ASP A 52 5.77 -4.46 -16.48
CA ASP A 52 6.45 -5.66 -16.01
C ASP A 52 5.42 -6.63 -15.42
N ALA A 53 5.39 -7.87 -15.92
CA ALA A 53 4.38 -8.86 -15.56
C ALA A 53 4.44 -9.24 -14.07
N GLU A 54 5.63 -9.34 -13.50
CA GLU A 54 5.82 -9.70 -12.09
C GLU A 54 5.44 -8.55 -11.16
N VAL A 55 5.82 -7.32 -11.52
CA VAL A 55 5.41 -6.12 -10.79
C VAL A 55 3.89 -6.02 -10.80
N ARG A 56 3.28 -6.12 -11.98
CA ARG A 56 1.82 -6.05 -12.14
C ARG A 56 1.11 -7.13 -11.32
N LYS A 57 1.56 -8.37 -11.40
CA LYS A 57 0.99 -9.49 -10.63
C LYS A 57 0.98 -9.20 -9.13
N SER A 58 2.09 -8.71 -8.59
CA SER A 58 2.21 -8.38 -7.16
C SER A 58 1.33 -7.19 -6.77
N VAL A 59 1.25 -6.15 -7.62
CA VAL A 59 0.41 -4.97 -7.42
C VAL A 59 -1.08 -5.34 -7.46
N GLU A 60 -1.49 -6.16 -8.43
CA GLU A 60 -2.86 -6.65 -8.56
C GLU A 60 -3.24 -7.53 -7.37
N GLY A 61 -2.34 -8.40 -6.93
CA GLY A 61 -2.53 -9.25 -5.74
C GLY A 61 -2.73 -8.42 -4.48
N ALA A 62 -1.84 -7.46 -4.21
CA ALA A 62 -1.96 -6.57 -3.05
C ALA A 62 -3.27 -5.76 -3.06
N GLY A 63 -3.67 -5.26 -4.23
CA GLY A 63 -4.95 -4.57 -4.38
C GLY A 63 -6.14 -5.48 -4.11
N LEU A 64 -6.11 -6.73 -4.59
CA LEU A 64 -7.18 -7.71 -4.39
C LEU A 64 -7.32 -8.13 -2.92
N GLU A 65 -6.21 -8.41 -2.24
CA GLU A 65 -6.18 -8.72 -0.80
C GLU A 65 -6.86 -7.60 -0.01
N SER A 66 -6.48 -6.36 -0.26
CA SER A 66 -7.05 -5.18 0.40
C SER A 66 -8.53 -4.96 0.07
N CYS A 67 -8.94 -5.12 -1.20
CA CYS A 67 -10.35 -5.01 -1.58
C CYS A 67 -11.23 -6.02 -0.83
N ARG A 68 -10.80 -7.28 -0.75
CA ARG A 68 -11.51 -8.33 0.00
C ARG A 68 -11.69 -7.94 1.47
N ALA A 69 -10.63 -7.45 2.10
CA ALA A 69 -10.67 -7.03 3.50
C ALA A 69 -11.60 -5.83 3.72
N LEU A 70 -11.63 -4.87 2.80
CA LEU A 70 -12.53 -3.72 2.86
C LEU A 70 -14.01 -4.10 2.68
N VAL A 71 -14.31 -5.06 1.81
CA VAL A 71 -15.66 -5.63 1.66
C VAL A 71 -16.12 -6.21 2.99
N GLN A 72 -15.30 -7.07 3.61
CA GLN A 72 -15.65 -7.72 4.87
C GLN A 72 -15.81 -6.72 6.02
N LYS A 73 -14.90 -5.75 6.15
CA LYS A 73 -14.92 -4.77 7.26
C LYS A 73 -16.04 -3.74 7.13
N HIS A 74 -16.27 -3.24 5.92
CA HIS A 74 -17.11 -2.06 5.70
C HIS A 74 -18.40 -2.35 4.93
N GLY A 75 -18.59 -3.57 4.44
CA GLY A 75 -19.73 -3.89 3.57
C GLY A 75 -19.73 -3.07 2.27
N LEU A 76 -18.52 -2.69 1.77
CA LEU A 76 -18.40 -1.99 0.50
C LEU A 76 -18.78 -2.95 -0.64
N ASP A 77 -19.37 -2.38 -1.70
CA ASP A 77 -19.74 -3.15 -2.87
C ASP A 77 -18.50 -3.72 -3.58
N ALA A 78 -18.48 -5.05 -3.72
CA ALA A 78 -17.32 -5.78 -4.21
C ALA A 78 -17.03 -5.48 -5.70
N GLU A 79 -18.08 -5.34 -6.52
CA GLU A 79 -17.95 -5.06 -7.95
C GLU A 79 -17.43 -3.64 -8.19
N SER A 80 -17.94 -2.66 -7.42
CA SER A 80 -17.46 -1.29 -7.44
C SER A 80 -16.00 -1.18 -7.02
N LEU A 81 -15.56 -1.94 -5.99
CA LEU A 81 -14.16 -1.98 -5.56
C LEU A 81 -13.26 -2.60 -6.61
N GLU A 82 -13.67 -3.69 -7.24
CA GLU A 82 -12.92 -4.34 -8.30
C GLU A 82 -12.79 -3.43 -9.52
N SER A 83 -13.89 -2.81 -9.96
CA SER A 83 -13.87 -1.82 -11.03
C SER A 83 -12.92 -0.65 -10.73
N HIS A 84 -12.94 -0.15 -9.49
CA HIS A 84 -12.03 0.90 -9.04
C HIS A 84 -10.56 0.45 -9.09
N ARG A 85 -10.25 -0.76 -8.61
CA ARG A 85 -8.91 -1.33 -8.65
C ARG A 85 -8.39 -1.46 -10.07
N GLN A 86 -9.21 -1.99 -10.98
CA GLN A 86 -8.85 -2.12 -12.40
C GLN A 86 -8.64 -0.76 -13.08
N ASP A 87 -9.45 0.24 -12.74
CA ASP A 87 -9.28 1.59 -13.24
C ASP A 87 -7.94 2.21 -12.80
N LEU A 88 -7.52 1.98 -11.55
CA LEU A 88 -6.21 2.42 -11.06
C LEU A 88 -5.07 1.79 -11.87
N ILE A 89 -5.12 0.48 -12.11
CA ILE A 89 -4.10 -0.21 -12.91
C ILE A 89 -4.04 0.37 -14.33
N ARG A 90 -5.19 0.63 -14.97
CA ARG A 90 -5.23 1.29 -16.29
C ARG A 90 -4.58 2.66 -16.26
N ARG A 91 -4.84 3.47 -15.22
CA ARG A 91 -4.24 4.80 -15.06
C ARG A 91 -2.71 4.74 -14.91
N TYR A 92 -2.17 3.73 -14.22
CA TYR A 92 -0.72 3.56 -14.09
C TYR A 92 -0.03 3.31 -15.43
N HIS A 93 -0.71 2.79 -16.44
CA HIS A 93 -0.17 2.64 -17.80
C HIS A 93 -0.05 3.97 -18.56
N ASN A 94 -0.65 5.07 -18.07
CA ASN A 94 -0.66 6.35 -18.77
C ASN A 94 0.70 7.06 -18.68
N ARG A 95 1.45 7.06 -19.78
CA ARG A 95 2.75 7.72 -19.89
C ARG A 95 2.68 9.24 -19.76
N ALA A 96 1.56 9.85 -20.15
CA ALA A 96 1.41 11.31 -20.10
C ALA A 96 1.41 11.88 -18.66
N LEU A 97 1.17 11.03 -17.64
CA LEU A 97 1.29 11.43 -16.23
C LEU A 97 2.75 11.68 -15.83
N ALA A 98 3.72 11.12 -16.54
CA ALA A 98 5.15 11.20 -16.25
C ALA A 98 5.48 10.95 -14.75
N ASP A 99 4.74 10.01 -14.14
CA ASP A 99 4.80 9.75 -12.70
C ASP A 99 6.05 8.94 -12.37
N GLN A 100 7.00 9.56 -11.67
CA GLN A 100 8.31 8.98 -11.38
C GLN A 100 8.24 8.01 -10.19
N VAL A 101 8.88 6.87 -10.32
CA VAL A 101 9.02 5.85 -9.28
C VAL A 101 9.60 6.45 -8.00
N GLU A 102 10.68 7.22 -8.09
CA GLU A 102 11.32 7.85 -6.93
C GLU A 102 10.40 8.81 -6.18
N ARG A 103 9.63 9.63 -6.92
CA ARG A 103 8.66 10.55 -6.32
C ARG A 103 7.59 9.80 -5.52
N VAL A 104 7.09 8.71 -6.08
CA VAL A 104 6.04 7.89 -5.45
C VAL A 104 6.59 7.06 -4.29
N ALA A 105 7.80 6.53 -4.39
CA ALA A 105 8.47 5.73 -3.36
C ALA A 105 8.93 6.57 -2.16
N ARG A 106 9.18 7.87 -2.34
CA ARG A 106 9.73 8.76 -1.31
C ARG A 106 9.04 8.64 0.04
N ASP A 107 9.82 8.81 1.12
CA ASP A 107 9.40 8.74 2.52
C ASP A 107 8.83 7.35 2.90
N PRO A 108 9.67 6.28 2.86
CA PRO A 108 9.25 4.94 3.22
C PRO A 108 8.85 4.81 4.68
N ARG A 109 9.47 5.58 5.59
CA ARG A 109 9.18 5.51 7.02
C ARG A 109 7.72 5.83 7.33
N ARG A 110 7.16 6.88 6.71
CA ARG A 110 5.74 7.21 6.85
C ARG A 110 4.85 6.11 6.29
N LYS A 111 5.16 5.60 5.07
CA LYS A 111 4.35 4.57 4.39
C LYS A 111 4.36 3.21 5.11
N LEU A 112 5.41 2.93 5.89
CA LEU A 112 5.53 1.77 6.77
C LEU A 112 4.88 1.99 8.14
N GLY A 113 4.32 3.18 8.41
CA GLY A 113 3.60 3.44 9.65
C GLY A 113 2.39 2.53 9.83
N ARG A 114 2.03 2.21 11.09
CA ARG A 114 0.96 1.27 11.46
C ARG A 114 -0.37 1.55 10.74
N ASP A 115 -0.74 2.83 10.63
CA ASP A 115 -2.03 3.26 10.10
C ASP A 115 -1.94 3.72 8.64
N ASP A 116 -0.77 3.56 8.00
CA ASP A 116 -0.55 3.95 6.60
C ASP A 116 -0.73 2.72 5.67
N ARG A 117 -0.56 2.97 4.38
CA ARG A 117 -0.96 2.11 3.25
C ARG A 117 -0.36 0.71 3.19
N LEU A 118 0.82 0.47 3.78
CA LEU A 118 1.47 -0.85 3.76
C LEU A 118 1.06 -1.66 4.99
N ILE A 119 1.52 -1.25 6.16
CA ILE A 119 1.23 -1.98 7.41
C ILE A 119 -0.26 -1.92 7.76
N GLY A 120 -0.92 -0.78 7.57
CA GLY A 120 -2.36 -0.67 7.84
C GLY A 120 -3.21 -1.59 6.96
N ALA A 121 -2.87 -1.71 5.67
CA ALA A 121 -3.55 -2.65 4.77
C ALA A 121 -3.27 -4.12 5.16
N MET A 122 -2.03 -4.44 5.54
CA MET A 122 -1.66 -5.78 6.03
C MET A 122 -2.45 -6.15 7.28
N LEU A 123 -2.50 -5.25 8.27
CA LEU A 123 -3.26 -5.46 9.51
C LEU A 123 -4.76 -5.61 9.25
N LEU A 124 -5.31 -4.78 8.35
CA LEU A 124 -6.70 -4.92 7.91
C LEU A 124 -6.99 -6.31 7.35
N CYS A 125 -6.12 -6.84 6.48
CA CYS A 125 -6.29 -8.20 5.94
C CYS A 125 -6.27 -9.25 7.04
N LEU A 126 -5.28 -9.18 7.95
CA LEU A 126 -5.14 -10.12 9.06
C LEU A 126 -6.34 -10.09 10.01
N ASP A 127 -6.90 -8.90 10.29
CA ASP A 127 -8.09 -8.73 11.13
C ASP A 127 -9.34 -9.34 10.49
N GLN A 128 -9.35 -9.48 9.16
CA GLN A 128 -10.43 -10.13 8.40
C GLN A 128 -10.11 -11.61 8.04
N GLY A 129 -9.04 -12.19 8.60
CA GLY A 129 -8.65 -13.57 8.31
C GLY A 129 -8.08 -13.81 6.90
N ILE A 130 -7.65 -12.75 6.22
CA ILE A 130 -7.03 -12.81 4.89
C ILE A 130 -5.52 -12.79 5.05
N VAL A 131 -4.82 -13.75 4.43
CA VAL A 131 -3.36 -13.78 4.40
C VAL A 131 -2.85 -12.76 3.37
N PRO A 132 -2.05 -11.74 3.79
CA PRO A 132 -1.64 -10.62 2.93
C PRO A 132 -0.29 -10.87 2.24
N ASP A 133 -0.14 -11.96 1.47
CA ASP A 133 1.13 -12.37 0.87
C ASP A 133 1.72 -11.32 -0.08
N SER A 134 0.87 -10.78 -0.95
CA SER A 134 1.28 -9.75 -1.90
C SER A 134 1.63 -8.44 -1.21
N ILE A 135 0.83 -8.03 -0.20
CA ILE A 135 1.11 -6.83 0.60
C ILE A 135 2.42 -7.00 1.40
N ALA A 136 2.67 -8.19 1.94
CA ALA A 136 3.92 -8.49 2.64
C ALA A 136 5.14 -8.38 1.73
N SER A 137 5.05 -8.92 0.50
CA SER A 137 6.11 -8.79 -0.52
C SER A 137 6.40 -7.32 -0.88
N VAL A 138 5.36 -6.52 -1.06
CA VAL A 138 5.49 -5.07 -1.30
C VAL A 138 6.11 -4.35 -0.09
N THR A 139 5.70 -4.73 1.12
CA THR A 139 6.25 -4.16 2.37
C THR A 139 7.73 -4.47 2.51
N ALA A 140 8.16 -5.70 2.16
CA ALA A 140 9.58 -6.06 2.13
C ALA A 140 10.36 -5.21 1.11
N ALA A 141 9.79 -4.92 -0.06
CA ALA A 141 10.39 -4.03 -1.04
C ALA A 141 10.52 -2.58 -0.50
N ALA A 142 9.55 -2.09 0.26
CA ALA A 142 9.61 -0.78 0.90
C ALA A 142 10.65 -0.72 2.02
N LEU A 143 10.82 -1.78 2.80
CA LEU A 143 11.83 -1.90 3.86
C LEU A 143 13.27 -1.86 3.31
N THR A 144 13.47 -2.33 2.09
CA THR A 144 14.78 -2.35 1.42
C THR A 144 15.02 -1.18 0.45
N TYR A 145 14.09 -0.21 0.39
CA TYR A 145 14.24 0.98 -0.45
C TYR A 145 15.35 1.89 0.08
N ASP A 146 16.36 2.13 -0.76
CA ASP A 146 17.64 2.77 -0.38
C ASP A 146 18.05 3.92 -1.32
N ASN A 147 17.08 4.58 -1.95
CA ASN A 147 17.37 5.66 -2.90
C ASN A 147 18.26 6.74 -2.26
N PRO A 148 19.45 7.03 -2.83
CA PRO A 148 20.41 7.95 -2.25
C PRO A 148 19.97 9.42 -2.20
N VAL A 149 18.95 9.79 -2.98
CA VAL A 149 18.40 11.16 -2.95
C VAL A 149 17.22 11.30 -1.96
N ASP A 150 16.80 10.23 -1.29
CA ASP A 150 15.78 10.26 -0.25
C ASP A 150 16.45 10.12 1.14
N PRO A 151 16.60 11.20 1.91
CA PRO A 151 17.23 11.14 3.23
C PRO A 151 16.50 10.24 4.20
N VAL A 152 15.16 10.14 4.09
CA VAL A 152 14.35 9.26 4.95
C VAL A 152 14.60 7.79 4.64
N ALA A 153 14.81 7.45 3.36
CA ALA A 153 15.20 6.11 2.97
C ALA A 153 16.58 5.75 3.54
N LEU A 154 17.55 6.65 3.44
CA LEU A 154 18.90 6.43 3.97
C LEU A 154 18.89 6.27 5.51
N GLU A 155 18.12 7.07 6.22
CA GLU A 155 17.93 6.92 7.66
C GLU A 155 17.29 5.58 8.03
N LEU A 156 16.27 5.15 7.28
CA LEU A 156 15.64 3.84 7.46
C LEU A 156 16.67 2.71 7.26
N GLN A 157 17.47 2.77 6.20
CA GLN A 157 18.50 1.77 5.93
C GLN A 157 19.59 1.75 7.02
N LYS A 158 20.01 2.92 7.50
CA LYS A 158 20.95 3.03 8.63
C LYS A 158 20.36 2.39 9.88
N TYR A 159 19.11 2.69 10.19
CA TYR A 159 18.42 2.16 11.36
C TYR A 159 18.24 0.63 11.26
N LEU A 160 17.80 0.14 10.09
CA LEU A 160 17.64 -1.30 9.83
C LEU A 160 18.95 -2.08 10.01
N ARG A 161 20.07 -1.54 9.50
CA ARG A 161 21.40 -2.16 9.66
C ARG A 161 21.89 -2.15 11.11
N ALA A 162 21.63 -1.08 11.85
CA ALA A 162 22.11 -0.93 13.23
C ALA A 162 21.28 -1.72 14.24
N SER A 163 19.95 -1.78 14.07
CA SER A 163 19.02 -2.26 15.10
C SER A 163 18.24 -3.52 14.68
N GLY A 164 18.32 -3.92 13.40
CA GLY A 164 17.65 -5.09 12.85
C GLY A 164 16.17 -4.87 12.53
N LEU A 165 15.59 -5.88 11.89
CA LEU A 165 14.19 -5.84 11.43
C LEU A 165 13.19 -5.73 12.58
N ASP A 166 13.39 -6.46 13.68
CA ASP A 166 12.47 -6.46 14.82
C ASP A 166 12.34 -5.04 15.43
N ALA A 167 13.43 -4.27 15.49
CA ALA A 167 13.38 -2.88 15.92
C ALA A 167 12.60 -1.99 14.94
N VAL A 168 12.79 -2.16 13.64
CA VAL A 168 12.02 -1.43 12.61
C VAL A 168 10.52 -1.75 12.74
N LEU A 169 10.16 -3.02 12.90
CA LEU A 169 8.77 -3.44 13.08
C LEU A 169 8.14 -2.83 14.32
N LYS A 170 8.89 -2.78 15.43
CA LYS A 170 8.42 -2.20 16.70
C LYS A 170 8.32 -0.67 16.64
N ASP A 171 9.38 0.02 16.22
CA ASP A 171 9.52 1.46 16.43
C ASP A 171 8.95 2.30 15.28
N ILE A 172 9.02 1.76 14.04
CA ILE A 172 8.53 2.44 12.83
C ILE A 172 7.14 1.92 12.45
N CYS A 173 7.01 0.60 12.30
CA CYS A 173 5.73 -0.02 11.94
C CYS A 173 4.75 -0.08 13.11
N ARG A 174 5.22 0.06 14.36
CA ARG A 174 4.42 -0.01 15.59
C ARG A 174 3.61 -1.30 15.69
N ILE A 175 4.23 -2.41 15.35
CA ILE A 175 3.66 -3.75 15.46
C ILE A 175 4.56 -4.60 16.36
N ASP A 176 3.94 -5.49 17.16
CA ASP A 176 4.69 -6.44 17.97
C ASP A 176 5.20 -7.58 17.07
N PRO A 177 6.54 -7.73 16.93
CA PRO A 177 7.12 -8.81 16.13
C PRO A 177 6.69 -10.21 16.57
N GLY A 178 6.46 -10.42 17.88
CA GLY A 178 6.00 -11.69 18.44
C GLY A 178 4.55 -12.03 18.06
N CYS A 179 3.69 -11.04 17.98
CA CYS A 179 2.31 -11.20 17.53
C CYS A 179 2.24 -11.44 16.01
N CYS A 180 3.07 -10.76 15.25
CA CYS A 180 3.12 -10.89 13.80
C CYS A 180 3.74 -12.21 13.34
N LYS A 181 4.79 -12.70 13.98
CA LYS A 181 5.39 -14.03 13.68
C LYS A 181 4.40 -15.17 13.88
N LYS A 182 3.48 -15.07 14.85
CA LYS A 182 2.40 -16.06 15.03
C LYS A 182 1.30 -15.98 13.96
N LYS A 183 1.03 -14.79 13.40
CA LYS A 183 0.03 -14.56 12.34
C LYS A 183 0.65 -14.59 10.93
N LEU A 184 1.93 -14.30 10.83
CA LEU A 184 2.72 -14.23 9.60
C LEU A 184 3.74 -15.38 9.61
N HIS A 185 3.32 -16.62 9.36
CA HIS A 185 4.25 -17.69 8.90
C HIS A 185 4.99 -17.31 7.58
N ILE A 186 4.98 -16.04 7.19
CA ILE A 186 5.36 -15.51 5.88
C ILE A 186 6.78 -14.89 5.89
N LEU A 187 7.41 -14.72 7.06
CA LEU A 187 8.73 -14.10 7.19
C LEU A 187 9.82 -15.06 7.73
N SER A 188 9.60 -16.34 7.66
CA SER A 188 10.63 -17.38 7.93
C SER A 188 11.22 -17.90 6.64
#